data_c603bc0c1babe8300a803a39329e29df
#
_entry.id   c603bc0c1babe8300a803a39329e29df
#
_cell.length_a   1.000
_cell.length_b   1.000
_cell.length_c   1.000
_cell.angle_alpha   90.00
_cell.angle_beta   90.00
_cell.angle_gamma   90.00
#
_symmetry.space_group_name_H-M   'P 1'
#
loop_
_entity.id
_entity.type
_entity.pdbx_description
1 polymer ?
#
loop_
_entity_poly.entity_id
_entity_poly.type
_entity_poly.pdbx_seq_one_letter_code
_entity_poly.pdbx_strand_id
1 'polypeptide(L)'
;MNFILDKKQTAAIGVLLAGFLIGGAILWRQGGARFLGANLSQSLAGAGEWTEIKPRVADTAYENSESESAGGQNSKTAKAQKPLPVEWCPAAGAAPSAAKSVIINEVAWMGSAANYSDEWIELKNITDQDIDLSGWQLQNKNQKIKISFSENEILPPGGLYLLERTDDDSAPQAIADKIYKGTLANKEEAVYLFDAACRLADAVLAGAKWPAGDNASKKTMVRLPDFRWQTSALSGGTPRADNK
;
A
#
# COMPACT_ATOMS: atom_id res chain seq x y z
N MET A 1 38.27 36.02 42.37
CA MET A 1 37.14 36.91 42.56
C MET A 1 35.90 36.07 42.54
N ASN A 2 35.45 35.75 43.76
CA ASN A 2 34.31 34.86 44.03
C ASN A 2 33.03 35.65 43.79
N PHE A 3 32.07 35.10 43.09
CA PHE A 3 30.67 35.54 43.15
C PHE A 3 29.78 34.35 43.55
N ILE A 4 29.13 34.62 44.65
CA ILE A 4 28.32 33.78 45.48
C ILE A 4 26.92 33.61 44.84
N LEU A 5 26.39 32.40 44.96
CA LEU A 5 25.00 32.05 44.73
C LEU A 5 24.03 32.93 45.52
N ASP A 6 22.93 33.32 44.91
CA ASP A 6 21.72 33.67 45.67
C ASP A 6 20.57 32.78 45.29
N LYS A 7 20.08 32.09 46.29
CA LYS A 7 18.82 31.33 46.31
C LYS A 7 17.71 32.27 46.76
N LYS A 8 16.61 32.23 46.10
CA LYS A 8 15.20 32.40 46.51
C LYS A 8 14.41 33.20 45.51
N GLN A 9 13.46 32.51 44.89
CA GLN A 9 12.04 32.91 44.99
C GLN A 9 11.13 31.81 44.45
N THR A 10 10.58 31.08 45.37
CA THR A 10 9.38 30.28 45.20
C THR A 10 8.18 31.21 45.23
N ALA A 11 7.43 31.28 44.14
CA ALA A 11 6.10 31.89 44.15
C ALA A 11 5.07 30.81 43.77
N ALA A 12 4.36 30.39 44.80
CA ALA A 12 3.16 29.59 44.67
C ALA A 12 2.01 30.44 44.14
N ILE A 13 1.40 30.04 43.05
CA ILE A 13 0.09 30.56 42.60
C ILE A 13 -0.89 29.41 42.73
N GLY A 14 -1.71 29.51 43.78
CA GLY A 14 -2.88 28.68 43.96
C GLY A 14 -3.98 29.13 42.96
N VAL A 15 -4.51 28.17 42.21
CA VAL A 15 -5.72 28.36 41.42
C VAL A 15 -6.88 27.69 42.10
N LEU A 16 -7.85 28.53 42.43
CA LEU A 16 -9.17 28.22 43.00
C LEU A 16 -9.94 27.24 42.07
N LEU A 17 -10.35 26.12 42.65
CA LEU A 17 -11.40 25.25 42.14
C LEU A 17 -12.75 25.92 42.38
N ALA A 18 -13.44 26.36 41.32
CA ALA A 18 -14.85 26.64 41.38
C ALA A 18 -15.61 25.51 40.65
N GLY A 19 -16.27 24.71 41.47
CA GLY A 19 -17.13 23.63 40.99
C GLY A 19 -18.41 24.17 40.37
N PHE A 20 -18.81 23.61 39.26
CA PHE A 20 -20.19 23.63 38.80
C PHE A 20 -20.64 22.19 38.56
N LEU A 21 -21.38 21.70 39.54
CA LEU A 21 -22.20 20.49 39.40
C LEU A 21 -23.50 20.91 38.72
N ILE A 22 -23.70 20.53 37.47
CA ILE A 22 -25.01 20.49 36.88
C ILE A 22 -25.35 19.04 36.64
N GLY A 23 -26.23 18.53 37.47
CA GLY A 23 -26.82 17.20 37.36
C GLY A 23 -27.73 17.14 36.15
N GLY A 24 -27.39 16.24 35.21
CA GLY A 24 -28.26 15.81 34.13
C GLY A 24 -28.51 14.33 34.29
N ALA A 25 -29.60 13.98 34.96
CA ALA A 25 -30.07 12.60 35.00
C ALA A 25 -30.64 12.22 33.63
N ILE A 26 -29.91 11.38 32.89
CA ILE A 26 -30.45 10.77 31.66
C ILE A 26 -31.13 9.45 32.10
N LEU A 27 -32.46 9.49 32.11
CA LEU A 27 -33.31 8.34 32.25
C LEU A 27 -33.13 7.39 31.04
N TRP A 28 -32.51 6.27 31.25
CA TRP A 28 -32.54 5.15 30.31
C TRP A 28 -33.92 4.49 30.36
N ARG A 29 -34.74 4.77 29.37
CA ARG A 29 -36.00 4.07 29.15
C ARG A 29 -35.70 2.77 28.39
N GLN A 30 -35.79 1.65 29.10
CA GLN A 30 -35.77 0.30 28.52
C GLN A 30 -37.04 0.13 27.67
N GLY A 31 -36.88 0.20 26.35
CA GLY A 31 -37.87 -0.21 25.38
C GLY A 31 -37.55 -1.63 24.89
N GLY A 32 -38.16 -2.63 25.50
CA GLY A 32 -38.09 -4.01 25.02
C GLY A 32 -38.80 -4.16 23.68
N ALA A 33 -38.08 -4.40 22.63
CA ALA A 33 -38.64 -4.89 21.38
C ALA A 33 -38.89 -6.37 21.49
N ARG A 34 -40.16 -6.76 21.60
CA ARG A 34 -40.61 -8.14 21.47
C ARG A 34 -40.53 -8.54 20.00
N PHE A 35 -39.61 -9.40 19.67
CA PHE A 35 -39.62 -10.11 18.40
C PHE A 35 -40.71 -11.17 18.46
N LEU A 36 -41.81 -10.96 17.75
CA LEU A 36 -42.80 -11.97 17.43
C LEU A 36 -42.17 -12.93 16.41
N GLY A 37 -41.93 -14.15 16.86
CA GLY A 37 -41.56 -15.25 15.98
C GLY A 37 -42.73 -15.60 15.07
N ALA A 38 -42.53 -15.41 13.78
CA ALA A 38 -43.41 -16.01 12.78
C ALA A 38 -42.75 -17.30 12.29
N ASN A 39 -43.28 -18.42 12.78
CA ASN A 39 -43.12 -19.74 12.18
C ASN A 39 -43.78 -19.72 10.80
N LEU A 40 -43.00 -19.87 9.75
CA LEU A 40 -43.48 -20.27 8.44
C LEU A 40 -42.72 -21.52 8.01
N SER A 41 -43.23 -22.64 8.52
CA SER A 41 -43.07 -23.93 7.89
C SER A 41 -44.05 -24.01 6.72
N GLN A 42 -43.58 -23.87 5.49
CA GLN A 42 -44.30 -24.39 4.32
C GLN A 42 -43.32 -25.10 3.40
N SER A 43 -43.51 -26.39 3.41
CA SER A 43 -43.13 -27.37 2.43
C SER A 43 -43.41 -26.90 1.00
N LEU A 44 -42.37 -26.91 0.15
CA LEU A 44 -42.53 -27.08 -1.28
C LEU A 44 -41.50 -28.10 -1.75
N ALA A 45 -42.00 -29.33 -1.86
CA ALA A 45 -41.41 -30.33 -2.70
C ALA A 45 -41.61 -29.88 -4.16
N GLY A 46 -40.52 -29.66 -4.85
CA GLY A 46 -40.47 -29.38 -6.26
C GLY A 46 -39.14 -29.90 -6.78
N ALA A 47 -39.12 -31.20 -7.13
CA ALA A 47 -38.03 -31.81 -7.84
C ALA A 47 -37.97 -31.20 -9.24
N GLY A 48 -37.02 -30.26 -9.42
CA GLY A 48 -36.60 -29.77 -10.73
C GLY A 48 -35.36 -30.52 -11.14
N GLU A 49 -35.51 -31.36 -12.12
CA GLU A 49 -34.50 -32.15 -12.79
C GLU A 49 -33.44 -31.20 -13.41
N TRP A 50 -32.21 -31.26 -12.91
CA TRP A 50 -31.09 -30.53 -13.50
C TRP A 50 -30.65 -31.23 -14.76
N THR A 51 -31.11 -30.77 -15.92
CA THR A 51 -30.55 -31.20 -17.21
C THR A 51 -29.18 -30.64 -17.38
N GLU A 52 -28.21 -31.53 -17.46
CA GLU A 52 -26.83 -31.28 -17.78
C GLU A 52 -26.72 -30.62 -19.16
N ILE A 53 -26.38 -29.32 -19.20
CA ILE A 53 -26.08 -28.61 -20.45
C ILE A 53 -24.68 -28.99 -20.86
N LYS A 54 -24.55 -29.97 -21.76
CA LYS A 54 -23.28 -30.25 -22.44
C LYS A 54 -22.95 -29.08 -23.39
N PRO A 55 -21.69 -28.58 -23.37
CA PRO A 55 -21.28 -27.59 -24.35
C PRO A 55 -21.32 -28.22 -25.74
N ARG A 56 -22.06 -27.58 -26.64
CA ARG A 56 -22.14 -27.95 -28.06
C ARG A 56 -20.84 -27.50 -28.73
N VAL A 57 -19.98 -28.45 -29.04
CA VAL A 57 -18.84 -28.23 -29.92
C VAL A 57 -19.40 -27.97 -31.31
N ALA A 58 -19.20 -26.77 -31.83
CA ALA A 58 -19.50 -26.48 -33.21
C ALA A 58 -18.34 -26.99 -34.07
N ASP A 59 -18.56 -28.13 -34.72
CA ASP A 59 -17.72 -28.57 -35.85
C ASP A 59 -17.94 -27.63 -37.04
N THR A 60 -17.03 -26.66 -37.16
CA THR A 60 -16.88 -25.97 -38.46
C THR A 60 -15.85 -26.71 -39.29
N ALA A 61 -16.36 -27.50 -40.22
CA ALA A 61 -15.56 -28.08 -41.30
C ALA A 61 -14.90 -26.91 -42.09
N TYR A 62 -13.59 -26.89 -42.06
CA TYR A 62 -12.79 -25.99 -42.88
C TYR A 62 -12.55 -26.69 -44.22
N GLU A 63 -13.27 -26.27 -45.24
CA GLU A 63 -12.99 -26.68 -46.64
C GLU A 63 -11.67 -26.05 -47.08
N ASN A 64 -10.71 -26.89 -47.41
CA ASN A 64 -9.50 -26.54 -48.12
C ASN A 64 -9.87 -26.14 -49.57
N SER A 65 -9.72 -24.88 -49.90
CA SER A 65 -9.57 -24.45 -51.28
C SER A 65 -8.11 -24.06 -51.53
N GLU A 66 -7.38 -24.97 -52.15
CA GLU A 66 -6.09 -24.64 -52.75
C GLU A 66 -6.27 -23.64 -53.88
N SER A 67 -5.67 -22.48 -53.76
CA SER A 67 -5.36 -21.64 -54.93
C SER A 67 -3.91 -21.19 -54.84
N GLU A 68 -3.09 -21.78 -55.67
CA GLU A 68 -1.74 -21.31 -55.96
C GLU A 68 -1.77 -19.89 -56.49
N SER A 69 -1.04 -18.99 -55.85
CA SER A 69 -0.57 -17.75 -56.46
C SER A 69 0.78 -17.37 -55.93
N ALA A 70 1.76 -17.44 -56.79
CA ALA A 70 3.13 -16.99 -56.56
C ALA A 70 3.16 -15.48 -56.28
N GLY A 71 3.77 -15.09 -55.15
CA GLY A 71 4.06 -13.71 -54.86
C GLY A 71 5.01 -13.63 -53.66
N GLY A 72 6.31 -13.62 -53.96
CA GLY A 72 7.34 -13.41 -52.94
C GLY A 72 7.14 -12.07 -52.24
N GLN A 73 6.71 -12.09 -51.00
CA GLN A 73 6.79 -10.93 -50.10
C GLN A 73 7.84 -11.19 -49.06
N ASN A 74 8.92 -10.43 -49.23
CA ASN A 74 10.04 -10.29 -48.31
C ASN A 74 9.50 -9.87 -46.93
N SER A 75 9.22 -10.83 -46.04
CA SER A 75 8.91 -10.58 -44.64
C SER A 75 10.17 -10.05 -43.97
N LYS A 76 10.36 -8.73 -44.04
CA LYS A 76 11.34 -8.06 -43.20
C LYS A 76 10.88 -8.28 -41.77
N THR A 77 11.56 -9.20 -41.07
CA THR A 77 11.47 -9.39 -39.62
C THR A 77 11.60 -8.00 -38.98
N ALA A 78 10.52 -7.48 -38.44
CA ALA A 78 10.55 -6.25 -37.65
C ALA A 78 11.51 -6.47 -36.50
N LYS A 79 12.66 -5.82 -36.55
CA LYS A 79 13.58 -5.82 -35.41
C LYS A 79 12.81 -5.26 -34.24
N ALA A 80 12.69 -6.06 -33.18
CA ALA A 80 12.10 -5.60 -31.92
C ALA A 80 12.78 -4.28 -31.54
N GLN A 81 11.99 -3.20 -31.50
CA GLN A 81 12.49 -1.90 -31.08
C GLN A 81 12.91 -2.02 -29.61
N LYS A 82 14.17 -1.63 -29.33
CA LYS A 82 14.64 -1.50 -27.95
C LYS A 82 13.66 -0.59 -27.20
N PRO A 83 13.18 -0.99 -26.01
CA PRO A 83 12.31 -0.14 -25.20
C PRO A 83 12.94 1.24 -25.02
N LEU A 84 12.14 2.28 -25.17
CA LEU A 84 12.59 3.64 -24.89
C LEU A 84 13.05 3.73 -23.43
N PRO A 85 14.11 4.50 -23.15
CA PRO A 85 14.55 4.68 -21.76
C PRO A 85 13.42 5.33 -20.95
N VAL A 86 13.16 4.79 -19.76
CA VAL A 86 12.20 5.37 -18.80
C VAL A 86 12.75 6.72 -18.36
N GLU A 87 11.99 7.78 -18.59
CA GLU A 87 12.26 9.08 -18.02
C GLU A 87 11.83 9.11 -16.56
N TRP A 88 12.74 9.48 -15.66
CA TRP A 88 12.48 9.47 -14.23
C TRP A 88 11.94 10.80 -13.72
N CYS A 89 10.89 10.74 -12.93
CA CYS A 89 10.24 11.92 -12.37
C CYS A 89 11.22 12.70 -11.45
N PRO A 90 11.30 14.04 -11.58
CA PRO A 90 12.14 14.85 -10.71
C PRO A 90 11.52 14.95 -9.31
N ALA A 91 12.24 14.56 -8.26
CA ALA A 91 11.76 14.72 -6.90
C ALA A 91 11.72 16.18 -6.44
N ALA A 92 12.64 17.01 -6.94
CA ALA A 92 12.68 18.44 -6.63
C ALA A 92 11.63 19.20 -7.45
N GLY A 93 10.75 19.92 -6.78
CA GLY A 93 9.72 20.74 -7.43
C GLY A 93 8.54 19.98 -8.00
N ALA A 94 8.40 18.68 -7.71
CA ALA A 94 7.23 17.92 -8.12
C ALA A 94 5.96 18.52 -7.51
N ALA A 95 4.97 18.77 -8.36
CA ALA A 95 3.65 19.21 -7.89
C ALA A 95 2.98 18.04 -7.14
N PRO A 96 2.22 18.29 -6.08
CA PRO A 96 1.44 17.25 -5.42
C PRO A 96 0.35 16.71 -6.36
N SER A 97 0.03 15.44 -6.23
CA SER A 97 -1.15 14.86 -6.88
C SER A 97 -2.42 15.54 -6.36
N ALA A 98 -3.42 15.68 -7.23
CA ALA A 98 -4.68 16.37 -6.89
C ALA A 98 -5.45 15.68 -5.76
N ALA A 99 -5.32 14.36 -5.64
CA ALA A 99 -5.91 13.58 -4.54
C ALA A 99 -4.94 12.44 -4.17
N LYS A 100 -4.91 12.11 -2.88
CA LYS A 100 -4.23 10.89 -2.44
C LYS A 100 -5.08 9.68 -2.83
N SER A 101 -4.52 8.83 -3.66
CA SER A 101 -5.17 7.57 -4.09
C SER A 101 -4.37 6.35 -3.67
N VAL A 102 -3.05 6.40 -3.83
CA VAL A 102 -2.14 5.37 -3.36
C VAL A 102 -1.13 5.99 -2.41
N ILE A 103 -0.86 5.33 -1.31
CA ILE A 103 0.08 5.77 -0.28
C ILE A 103 1.18 4.72 -0.08
N ILE A 104 2.31 5.17 0.45
CA ILE A 104 3.31 4.30 1.07
C ILE A 104 2.71 3.87 2.42
N ASN A 105 2.37 2.58 2.54
CA ASN A 105 1.61 2.03 3.67
C ASN A 105 2.49 1.52 4.79
N GLU A 106 3.55 0.79 4.44
CA GLU A 106 4.49 0.22 5.39
C GLU A 106 5.91 0.20 4.80
N VAL A 107 6.93 0.35 5.65
CA VAL A 107 8.33 0.32 5.22
C VAL A 107 9.19 -0.44 6.22
N ALA A 108 9.83 -1.50 5.75
CA ALA A 108 10.87 -2.25 6.47
C ALA A 108 12.27 -1.73 6.08
N TRP A 109 12.61 -0.54 6.57
CA TRP A 109 13.87 0.14 6.20
C TRP A 109 15.13 -0.47 6.83
N MET A 110 14.97 -1.36 7.81
CA MET A 110 16.06 -1.92 8.61
C MET A 110 16.44 -3.36 8.21
N GLY A 111 15.76 -3.94 7.24
CA GLY A 111 15.86 -5.37 6.93
C GLY A 111 15.32 -6.27 8.04
N SER A 112 15.56 -7.57 7.94
CA SER A 112 15.12 -8.57 8.92
C SER A 112 16.18 -8.87 9.98
N ALA A 113 15.86 -9.77 10.92
CA ALA A 113 16.82 -10.29 11.88
C ALA A 113 17.85 -11.23 11.22
N ALA A 114 17.49 -11.87 10.11
CA ALA A 114 18.34 -12.77 9.37
C ALA A 114 19.27 -12.04 8.41
N ASN A 115 18.78 -10.98 7.77
CA ASN A 115 19.52 -10.29 6.72
C ASN A 115 19.16 -8.80 6.68
N TYR A 116 20.16 -7.92 6.74
CA TYR A 116 19.97 -6.47 6.62
C TYR A 116 19.47 -6.05 5.24
N SER A 117 19.55 -6.92 4.24
CA SER A 117 19.06 -6.66 2.88
C SER A 117 17.57 -6.95 2.70
N ASP A 118 16.90 -7.54 3.68
CA ASP A 118 15.48 -7.85 3.64
C ASP A 118 14.62 -6.60 3.89
N GLU A 119 14.88 -5.58 3.07
CA GLU A 119 14.11 -4.34 3.07
C GLU A 119 12.91 -4.50 2.13
N TRP A 120 11.77 -3.93 2.52
CA TRP A 120 10.59 -3.92 1.67
C TRP A 120 9.74 -2.66 1.87
N ILE A 121 8.94 -2.37 0.89
CA ILE A 121 8.01 -1.24 0.86
C ILE A 121 6.66 -1.77 0.42
N GLU A 122 5.61 -1.36 1.10
CA GLU A 122 4.25 -1.69 0.71
C GLU A 122 3.46 -0.43 0.35
N LEU A 123 2.73 -0.48 -0.76
CA LEU A 123 1.78 0.54 -1.17
C LEU A 123 0.36 0.08 -0.84
N LYS A 124 -0.55 1.04 -0.66
CA LYS A 124 -1.98 0.78 -0.44
C LYS A 124 -2.83 1.72 -1.27
N ASN A 125 -3.82 1.18 -1.97
CA ASN A 125 -4.90 1.96 -2.54
C ASN A 125 -5.89 2.32 -1.43
N ILE A 126 -6.08 3.62 -1.20
CA ILE A 126 -6.98 4.13 -0.13
C ILE A 126 -8.32 4.63 -0.69
N THR A 127 -8.61 4.33 -1.95
CA THR A 127 -9.85 4.70 -2.62
C THR A 127 -10.80 3.50 -2.73
N ASP A 128 -12.00 3.75 -3.21
CA ASP A 128 -13.02 2.76 -3.53
C ASP A 128 -13.04 2.34 -5.01
N GLN A 129 -12.00 2.74 -5.78
CA GLN A 129 -11.85 2.44 -7.20
C GLN A 129 -10.54 1.69 -7.45
N ASP A 130 -10.50 0.91 -8.52
CA ASP A 130 -9.25 0.37 -9.05
C ASP A 130 -8.31 1.49 -9.47
N ILE A 131 -7.04 1.37 -9.13
CA ILE A 131 -5.99 2.29 -9.57
C ILE A 131 -5.05 1.56 -10.52
N ASP A 132 -4.95 2.05 -11.75
CA ASP A 132 -3.93 1.62 -12.69
C ASP A 132 -2.60 2.30 -12.34
N LEU A 133 -1.62 1.49 -11.96
CA LEU A 133 -0.27 1.94 -11.64
C LEU A 133 0.62 2.11 -12.87
N SER A 134 0.12 1.87 -14.08
CA SER A 134 0.89 2.03 -15.32
C SER A 134 1.58 3.40 -15.39
N GLY A 135 2.89 3.39 -15.56
CA GLY A 135 3.70 4.60 -15.62
C GLY A 135 3.98 5.31 -14.28
N TRP A 136 3.44 4.81 -13.18
CA TRP A 136 3.83 5.30 -11.86
C TRP A 136 5.28 4.97 -11.57
N GLN A 137 5.88 5.69 -10.62
CA GLN A 137 7.28 5.51 -10.25
C GLN A 137 7.47 5.62 -8.75
N LEU A 138 8.33 4.76 -8.20
CA LEU A 138 8.83 4.90 -6.84
C LEU A 138 10.34 5.08 -6.88
N GLN A 139 10.84 6.07 -6.15
CA GLN A 139 12.26 6.40 -6.10
C GLN A 139 12.65 6.74 -4.66
N ASN A 140 13.91 6.42 -4.30
CA ASN A 140 14.47 6.97 -3.08
C ASN A 140 15.31 8.24 -3.35
N LYS A 141 15.69 8.95 -2.29
CA LYS A 141 16.36 10.26 -2.34
C LYS A 141 17.60 10.29 -3.25
N ASN A 142 18.41 9.25 -3.20
CA ASN A 142 19.66 9.16 -3.96
C ASN A 142 19.53 8.41 -5.28
N GLN A 143 18.29 8.06 -5.67
CA GLN A 143 17.95 7.32 -6.88
C GLN A 143 18.65 5.95 -7.03
N LYS A 144 19.07 5.33 -5.92
CA LYS A 144 19.54 3.94 -5.90
C LYS A 144 18.39 2.95 -6.02
N ILE A 145 17.22 3.33 -5.53
CA ILE A 145 15.96 2.64 -5.76
C ILE A 145 15.23 3.41 -6.85
N LYS A 146 14.90 2.73 -7.94
CA LYS A 146 14.14 3.24 -9.07
C LYS A 146 13.22 2.13 -9.56
N ILE A 147 11.94 2.28 -9.31
CA ILE A 147 10.91 1.32 -9.67
C ILE A 147 9.92 2.03 -10.59
N SER A 148 9.70 1.48 -11.78
CA SER A 148 8.61 1.87 -12.67
C SER A 148 7.56 0.76 -12.69
N PHE A 149 6.30 1.17 -12.69
CA PHE A 149 5.18 0.24 -12.79
C PHE A 149 4.80 0.07 -14.25
N SER A 150 4.59 -1.19 -14.65
CA SER A 150 4.30 -1.59 -16.03
C SER A 150 2.82 -1.42 -16.35
N GLU A 151 2.47 -1.58 -17.62
CA GLU A 151 1.06 -1.65 -18.03
C GLU A 151 0.34 -2.82 -17.33
N ASN A 152 -0.94 -2.60 -17.03
CA ASN A 152 -1.84 -3.57 -16.37
C ASN A 152 -1.49 -3.94 -14.92
N GLU A 153 -0.68 -3.15 -14.22
CA GLU A 153 -0.50 -3.29 -12.78
C GLU A 153 -1.65 -2.57 -12.05
N ILE A 154 -2.76 -3.28 -11.87
CA ILE A 154 -3.98 -2.74 -11.26
C ILE A 154 -3.99 -3.00 -9.77
N LEU A 155 -4.18 -1.96 -8.97
CA LEU A 155 -4.31 -2.04 -7.51
C LEU A 155 -5.77 -1.84 -7.10
N PRO A 156 -6.49 -2.89 -6.68
CA PRO A 156 -7.92 -2.80 -6.36
C PRO A 156 -8.19 -1.95 -5.10
N PRO A 157 -9.44 -1.58 -4.82
CA PRO A 157 -9.83 -0.86 -3.60
C PRO A 157 -9.31 -1.54 -2.34
N GLY A 158 -8.60 -0.79 -1.49
CA GLY A 158 -7.97 -1.31 -0.28
C GLY A 158 -6.81 -2.27 -0.53
N GLY A 159 -6.47 -2.53 -1.80
CA GLY A 159 -5.40 -3.46 -2.20
C GLY A 159 -4.03 -3.00 -1.72
N LEU A 160 -3.16 -3.98 -1.50
CA LEU A 160 -1.77 -3.82 -1.07
C LEU A 160 -0.86 -4.27 -2.20
N TYR A 161 0.26 -3.57 -2.40
CA TYR A 161 1.28 -3.87 -3.41
C TYR A 161 2.64 -3.93 -2.74
N LEU A 162 3.21 -5.12 -2.66
CA LEU A 162 4.46 -5.40 -1.94
C LEU A 162 5.66 -5.34 -2.88
N LEU A 163 6.63 -4.53 -2.51
CA LEU A 163 7.91 -4.35 -3.19
C LEU A 163 9.01 -4.89 -2.30
N GLU A 164 9.72 -5.93 -2.72
CA GLU A 164 10.82 -6.53 -1.95
C GLU A 164 12.17 -6.29 -2.60
N ARG A 165 13.19 -6.14 -1.76
CA ARG A 165 14.56 -5.90 -2.22
C ARG A 165 15.26 -7.22 -2.54
N THR A 166 15.87 -7.29 -3.71
CA THR A 166 16.78 -8.36 -4.15
C THR A 166 16.11 -9.65 -4.58
N ASP A 167 15.23 -10.20 -3.76
CA ASP A 167 14.55 -11.49 -3.92
C ASP A 167 13.19 -11.48 -3.20
N ASP A 168 12.47 -12.59 -3.20
CA ASP A 168 11.15 -12.77 -2.60
C ASP A 168 11.25 -13.39 -1.18
N ASP A 169 12.33 -13.10 -0.47
CA ASP A 169 12.58 -13.62 0.88
C ASP A 169 12.62 -12.52 1.95
N SER A 170 12.50 -11.24 1.54
CA SER A 170 12.55 -10.10 2.48
C SER A 170 11.36 -10.06 3.43
N ALA A 171 10.20 -10.53 2.97
CA ALA A 171 8.99 -10.74 3.77
C ALA A 171 8.53 -12.19 3.63
N PRO A 172 9.14 -13.15 4.31
CA PRO A 172 9.03 -14.59 4.01
C PRO A 172 7.63 -15.21 4.17
N GLN A 173 6.65 -14.44 4.64
CA GLN A 173 5.25 -14.87 4.75
C GLN A 173 4.35 -14.26 3.66
N ALA A 174 4.92 -13.51 2.72
CA ALA A 174 4.20 -12.80 1.67
C ALA A 174 4.97 -12.89 0.36
N ILE A 175 4.24 -12.95 -0.75
CA ILE A 175 4.84 -12.94 -2.09
C ILE A 175 4.86 -11.50 -2.59
N ALA A 176 6.02 -11.03 -3.06
CA ALA A 176 6.16 -9.70 -3.64
C ALA A 176 5.41 -9.58 -4.97
N ASP A 177 4.81 -8.42 -5.22
CA ASP A 177 4.32 -8.06 -6.54
C ASP A 177 5.48 -7.66 -7.46
N LYS A 178 6.53 -7.10 -6.87
CA LYS A 178 7.72 -6.68 -7.62
C LYS A 178 8.98 -6.73 -6.77
N ILE A 179 10.06 -7.24 -7.38
CA ILE A 179 11.39 -7.22 -6.78
C ILE A 179 12.16 -5.99 -7.28
N TYR A 180 12.81 -5.29 -6.37
CA TYR A 180 13.63 -4.13 -6.71
C TYR A 180 15.10 -4.30 -6.30
N LYS A 181 15.95 -3.41 -6.81
CA LYS A 181 17.35 -3.29 -6.43
C LYS A 181 17.63 -1.92 -5.83
N GLY A 182 18.62 -1.85 -4.99
CA GLY A 182 18.98 -0.65 -4.25
C GLY A 182 18.85 -0.88 -2.75
N THR A 183 19.02 0.17 -1.97
CA THR A 183 18.98 0.09 -0.51
C THR A 183 18.39 1.36 0.09
N LEU A 184 17.65 1.21 1.17
CA LEU A 184 17.21 2.30 2.02
C LEU A 184 18.30 2.65 3.03
N ALA A 185 18.66 3.92 3.12
CA ALA A 185 19.57 4.36 4.17
C ALA A 185 18.83 4.46 5.51
N ASN A 186 19.53 4.15 6.60
CA ASN A 186 18.95 4.21 7.95
C ASN A 186 18.68 5.63 8.44
N LYS A 187 19.17 6.64 7.75
CA LYS A 187 19.01 8.07 8.04
C LYS A 187 19.23 8.91 6.78
N GLU A 188 18.75 10.17 6.81
CA GLU A 188 18.90 11.13 5.71
C GLU A 188 18.31 10.61 4.39
N GLU A 189 17.29 9.79 4.47
CA GLU A 189 16.65 9.11 3.34
C GLU A 189 15.28 9.74 3.01
N ALA A 190 14.77 9.45 1.82
CA ALA A 190 13.38 9.71 1.45
C ALA A 190 12.93 8.68 0.42
N VAL A 191 11.66 8.33 0.46
CA VAL A 191 10.98 7.55 -0.58
C VAL A 191 9.86 8.41 -1.15
N TYR A 192 9.82 8.51 -2.46
CA TYR A 192 8.84 9.29 -3.22
C TYR A 192 8.04 8.36 -4.12
N LEU A 193 6.73 8.49 -4.10
CA LEU A 193 5.81 7.83 -5.01
C LEU A 193 5.22 8.88 -5.96
N PHE A 194 5.38 8.67 -7.26
CA PHE A 194 4.86 9.56 -8.31
C PHE A 194 3.78 8.85 -9.11
N ASP A 195 2.76 9.59 -9.50
CA ASP A 195 1.80 9.12 -10.49
C ASP A 195 2.35 9.17 -11.92
N ALA A 196 1.61 8.65 -12.89
CA ALA A 196 2.02 8.60 -14.30
C ALA A 196 2.28 9.99 -14.93
N ALA A 197 1.79 11.06 -14.33
CA ALA A 197 2.05 12.44 -14.75
C ALA A 197 3.21 13.09 -13.97
N CYS A 198 4.04 12.30 -13.27
CA CYS A 198 5.11 12.78 -12.41
C CYS A 198 4.67 13.73 -11.29
N ARG A 199 3.41 13.64 -10.82
CA ARG A 199 2.96 14.37 -9.64
C ARG A 199 3.25 13.52 -8.40
N LEU A 200 3.65 14.17 -7.32
CA LEU A 200 3.95 13.50 -6.06
C LEU A 200 2.66 12.98 -5.41
N ALA A 201 2.44 11.67 -5.46
CA ALA A 201 1.29 11.00 -4.85
C ALA A 201 1.48 10.85 -3.34
N ASP A 202 2.66 10.40 -2.90
CA ASP A 202 3.01 10.30 -1.48
C ASP A 202 4.54 10.35 -1.29
N ALA A 203 4.96 10.65 -0.06
CA ALA A 203 6.36 10.60 0.31
C ALA A 203 6.55 10.26 1.78
N VAL A 204 7.68 9.65 2.10
CA VAL A 204 8.19 9.56 3.47
C VAL A 204 9.60 10.13 3.51
N LEU A 205 9.84 10.99 4.50
CA LEU A 205 11.12 11.66 4.70
C LEU A 205 11.75 11.18 6.00
N ALA A 206 12.93 10.61 5.91
CA ALA A 206 13.78 10.32 7.05
C ALA A 206 14.85 11.40 7.18
N GLY A 207 14.83 12.15 8.28
CA GLY A 207 15.90 13.06 8.65
C GLY A 207 17.03 12.31 9.35
N ALA A 208 17.42 12.75 10.55
CA ALA A 208 18.41 12.04 11.37
C ALA A 208 17.99 10.59 11.68
N LYS A 209 16.70 10.28 11.59
CA LYS A 209 16.11 8.95 11.69
C LYS A 209 14.80 8.88 10.91
N TRP A 210 14.32 7.67 10.66
CA TRP A 210 12.98 7.44 10.12
C TRP A 210 11.89 7.90 11.12
N PRO A 211 10.71 8.30 10.63
CA PRO A 211 9.60 8.76 11.50
C PRO A 211 9.15 7.73 12.52
N ALA A 212 9.28 6.44 12.19
CA ALA A 212 8.93 5.31 13.02
C ALA A 212 9.74 4.08 12.60
N GLY A 213 9.43 2.93 13.23
CA GLY A 213 10.19 1.71 13.08
C GLY A 213 11.29 1.59 14.12
N ASP A 214 11.73 0.37 14.37
CA ASP A 214 12.80 0.11 15.33
C ASP A 214 13.75 -0.97 14.81
N ASN A 215 14.99 -0.58 14.53
CA ASN A 215 16.01 -1.50 14.02
C ASN A 215 16.42 -2.58 15.04
N ALA A 216 16.37 -2.29 16.32
CA ALA A 216 16.79 -3.26 17.34
C ALA A 216 15.80 -4.44 17.43
N SER A 217 14.52 -4.16 17.41
CA SER A 217 13.45 -5.17 17.43
C SER A 217 12.93 -5.57 16.06
N LYS A 218 13.51 -5.01 14.98
CA LYS A 218 13.11 -5.27 13.59
C LYS A 218 11.62 -5.01 13.34
N LYS A 219 11.12 -3.94 13.93
CA LYS A 219 9.75 -3.48 13.75
C LYS A 219 9.69 -2.42 12.68
N THR A 220 8.87 -2.64 11.68
CA THR A 220 8.65 -1.75 10.55
C THR A 220 7.98 -0.45 10.97
N MET A 221 7.90 0.48 10.07
CA MET A 221 7.04 1.64 10.26
C MET A 221 5.78 1.52 9.42
N VAL A 222 4.62 1.71 10.05
CA VAL A 222 3.29 1.54 9.47
C VAL A 222 2.55 2.87 9.39
N ARG A 223 1.74 3.05 8.36
CA ARG A 223 0.88 4.23 8.18
C ARG A 223 -0.42 4.04 8.94
N LEU A 224 -0.78 5.02 9.75
CA LEU A 224 -2.08 5.07 10.42
C LEU A 224 -3.16 5.68 9.51
N PRO A 225 -4.46 5.49 9.82
CA PRO A 225 -5.55 6.10 9.05
C PRO A 225 -5.51 7.62 8.96
N ASP A 226 -4.91 8.30 9.93
CA ASP A 226 -4.69 9.75 9.93
C ASP A 226 -3.38 10.17 9.24
N PHE A 227 -2.78 9.27 8.49
CA PHE A 227 -1.52 9.43 7.75
C PHE A 227 -0.27 9.67 8.61
N ARG A 228 -0.34 9.55 9.91
CA ARG A 228 0.86 9.53 10.77
C ARG A 228 1.59 8.18 10.66
N TRP A 229 2.86 8.18 11.00
CA TRP A 229 3.67 6.98 11.09
C TRP A 229 3.73 6.45 12.52
N GLN A 230 3.69 5.14 12.65
CA GLN A 230 3.84 4.42 13.92
C GLN A 230 4.80 3.25 13.72
N THR A 231 5.49 2.87 14.81
CA THR A 231 6.25 1.60 14.84
C THR A 231 5.26 0.44 14.94
N SER A 232 5.40 -0.55 14.07
CA SER A 232 4.57 -1.75 14.07
C SER A 232 4.60 -2.46 15.43
N ALA A 233 3.49 -3.04 15.81
CA ALA A 233 3.44 -3.90 17.02
C ALA A 233 4.26 -5.19 16.81
N LEU A 234 4.39 -5.65 15.56
CA LEU A 234 5.03 -6.93 15.20
C LEU A 234 6.46 -6.71 14.67
N SER A 235 7.37 -7.60 15.07
CA SER A 235 8.68 -7.72 14.43
C SER A 235 8.46 -8.26 13.00
N GLY A 236 9.14 -7.66 12.03
CA GLY A 236 8.96 -7.97 10.61
C GLY A 236 7.72 -7.33 9.97
N GLY A 237 6.89 -6.62 10.76
CA GLY A 237 5.74 -5.87 10.24
C GLY A 237 4.51 -6.72 9.89
N THR A 238 3.72 -6.20 8.97
CA THR A 238 2.43 -6.77 8.54
C THR A 238 2.30 -6.81 7.01
N PRO A 239 3.29 -7.36 6.27
CA PRO A 239 3.21 -7.38 4.81
C PRO A 239 1.94 -8.09 4.33
N ARG A 240 1.23 -7.50 3.38
CA ARG A 240 -0.06 -7.95 2.82
C ARG A 240 -1.18 -8.12 3.83
N ALA A 241 -1.10 -7.41 4.96
CA ALA A 241 -2.14 -7.42 5.98
C ALA A 241 -2.39 -6.01 6.54
N ASP A 242 -3.45 -5.85 7.31
CA ASP A 242 -3.73 -4.58 7.97
C ASP A 242 -2.64 -4.25 8.98
N ASN A 243 -2.23 -2.99 8.98
CA ASN A 243 -1.21 -2.45 9.88
C ASN A 243 -1.60 -2.65 11.37
N LYS A 244 -0.61 -3.05 12.21
CA LYS A 244 -0.79 -3.32 13.65
C LYS A 244 0.28 -2.62 14.48
#